data_0e8e750c0487841748732572490663a9
#
_entry.id   0e8e750c0487841748732572490663a9
#
_cell.length_a   1.000
_cell.length_b   1.000
_cell.length_c   1.000
_cell.angle_alpha   90.00
_cell.angle_beta   90.00
_cell.angle_gamma   90.00
#
_symmetry.space_group_name_H-M   'P 1'
#
loop_
_entity.id
_entity.type
_entity.pdbx_description
1 polymer ?
#
loop_
_entity_poly.entity_id
_entity_poly.type
_entity_poly.pdbx_seq_one_letter_code
_entity_poly.pdbx_strand_id
1 'polypeptide(L)'
;GCDGFRVDMASSLVKNDTKNKKYTCKIWRNIRDMLDVEYPEAALIAEWNGPRMSLKNGFDMDFYLNWQGNGYSWLMRNYDGAMDSNPHNIGKAYFCKNSGTGIDKFLDEYLPAYKATHKDGLWCFITCNHDTIRPSAGLTTDELRLAYATIFTLPGAPFVYYGDEIG
;
A
#
# COMPACT_ATOMS: atom_id res chain seq x y z
N GLY A 1 -11.94 -22.16 -9.03
CA GLY A 1 -10.62 -21.80 -8.54
C GLY A 1 -10.56 -20.32 -8.22
N CYS A 2 -9.43 -19.87 -7.76
CA CYS A 2 -9.11 -18.45 -7.59
C CYS A 2 -7.93 -18.11 -8.51
N ASP A 3 -7.83 -16.82 -8.87
CA ASP A 3 -6.82 -16.33 -9.81
C ASP A 3 -5.59 -15.77 -9.10
N GLY A 4 -5.54 -15.90 -7.76
CA GLY A 4 -4.41 -15.43 -6.96
C GLY A 4 -4.75 -15.27 -5.48
N PHE A 5 -3.80 -14.76 -4.71
CA PHE A 5 -3.92 -14.60 -3.26
C PHE A 5 -3.39 -13.24 -2.79
N ARG A 6 -4.15 -12.59 -1.92
CA ARG A 6 -3.63 -11.56 -1.03
C ARG A 6 -3.04 -12.26 0.20
N VAL A 7 -1.79 -12.01 0.45
CA VAL A 7 -1.05 -12.65 1.54
C VAL A 7 -0.94 -11.70 2.72
N ASP A 8 -1.59 -12.09 3.81
CA ASP A 8 -1.55 -11.38 5.07
C ASP A 8 -0.14 -11.40 5.67
N MET A 9 0.31 -10.27 6.22
CA MET A 9 1.59 -10.16 6.91
C MET A 9 2.76 -10.84 6.17
N ALA A 10 2.83 -10.70 4.85
CA ALA A 10 3.76 -11.42 3.97
C ALA A 10 5.24 -11.28 4.38
N SER A 11 5.60 -10.16 5.02
CA SER A 11 6.95 -9.89 5.52
C SER A 11 7.36 -10.70 6.76
N SER A 12 6.42 -11.31 7.45
CA SER A 12 6.63 -11.95 8.76
C SER A 12 6.41 -13.47 8.77
N LEU A 13 6.45 -14.10 7.58
CA LEU A 13 6.24 -15.53 7.42
C LEU A 13 7.17 -16.39 8.30
N VAL A 14 8.44 -16.00 8.41
CA VAL A 14 9.42 -16.71 9.23
C VAL A 14 9.69 -15.92 10.51
N LYS A 15 9.41 -16.57 11.65
CA LYS A 15 9.64 -15.98 12.98
C LYS A 15 11.14 -15.75 13.20
N ASN A 16 11.48 -14.57 13.74
CA ASN A 16 12.86 -14.16 14.02
C ASN A 16 13.78 -14.14 12.78
N ASP A 17 13.23 -13.95 11.59
CA ASP A 17 14.02 -13.77 10.39
C ASP A 17 14.91 -12.53 10.47
N THR A 18 15.99 -12.52 9.73
CA THR A 18 16.94 -11.40 9.67
C THR A 18 16.27 -10.10 9.20
N LYS A 19 16.91 -8.95 9.44
CA LYS A 19 16.46 -7.65 8.93
C LYS A 19 16.20 -7.66 7.41
N ASN A 20 16.98 -8.46 6.67
CA ASN A 20 16.84 -8.60 5.22
C ASN A 20 15.82 -9.67 4.80
N LYS A 21 15.07 -10.23 5.75
CA LYS A 21 14.03 -11.23 5.49
C LYS A 21 14.49 -12.41 4.63
N LYS A 22 15.73 -12.87 4.86
CA LYS A 22 16.41 -13.86 4.01
C LYS A 22 15.60 -15.14 3.80
N TYR A 23 15.06 -15.70 4.88
CA TYR A 23 14.31 -16.96 4.83
C TYR A 23 12.89 -16.75 4.29
N THR A 24 12.24 -15.70 4.71
CA THR A 24 10.92 -15.27 4.19
C THR A 24 10.99 -15.05 2.67
N CYS A 25 11.95 -14.29 2.18
CA CYS A 25 12.16 -14.05 0.76
C CYS A 25 12.47 -15.35 -0.01
N LYS A 26 13.25 -16.25 0.57
CA LYS A 26 13.54 -17.55 -0.08
C LYS A 26 12.27 -18.37 -0.27
N ILE A 27 11.40 -18.42 0.73
CA ILE A 27 10.14 -19.18 0.65
C ILE A 27 9.24 -18.59 -0.44
N TRP A 28 9.08 -17.25 -0.47
CA TRP A 28 8.25 -16.61 -1.47
C TRP A 28 8.76 -16.79 -2.90
N ARG A 29 10.08 -16.74 -3.12
CA ARG A 29 10.66 -17.07 -4.43
C ARG A 29 10.37 -18.51 -4.84
N ASN A 30 10.54 -19.48 -3.93
CA ASN A 30 10.20 -20.86 -4.24
C ASN A 30 8.72 -21.06 -4.59
N ILE A 31 7.82 -20.34 -3.90
CA ILE A 31 6.39 -20.34 -4.22
C ILE A 31 6.15 -19.73 -5.61
N ARG A 32 6.81 -18.61 -5.94
CA ARG A 32 6.70 -17.98 -7.26
C ARG A 32 7.21 -18.92 -8.36
N ASP A 33 8.37 -19.54 -8.16
CA ASP A 33 8.94 -20.50 -9.11
C ASP A 33 7.97 -21.66 -9.39
N MET A 34 7.29 -22.17 -8.37
CA MET A 34 6.26 -23.20 -8.52
C MET A 34 5.04 -22.67 -9.27
N LEU A 35 4.55 -21.47 -8.92
CA LEU A 35 3.38 -20.85 -9.57
C LEU A 35 3.65 -20.56 -11.04
N ASP A 36 4.85 -20.11 -11.39
CA ASP A 36 5.22 -19.82 -12.79
C ASP A 36 5.13 -21.07 -13.69
N VAL A 37 5.33 -22.26 -13.09
CA VAL A 37 5.24 -23.54 -13.82
C VAL A 37 3.83 -24.11 -13.82
N GLU A 38 3.18 -24.14 -12.66
CA GLU A 38 1.89 -24.85 -12.50
C GLU A 38 0.66 -23.95 -12.71
N TYR A 39 0.79 -22.65 -12.38
CA TYR A 39 -0.30 -21.68 -12.41
C TYR A 39 0.21 -20.31 -12.86
N PRO A 40 0.70 -20.17 -14.09
CA PRO A 40 1.40 -18.95 -14.56
C PRO A 40 0.52 -17.68 -14.55
N GLU A 41 -0.80 -17.82 -14.57
CA GLU A 41 -1.74 -16.70 -14.48
C GLU A 41 -2.08 -16.30 -13.03
N ALA A 42 -1.57 -17.03 -12.03
CA ALA A 42 -1.90 -16.75 -10.64
C ALA A 42 -1.09 -15.56 -10.10
N ALA A 43 -1.78 -14.57 -9.54
CA ALA A 43 -1.18 -13.38 -8.95
C ALA A 43 -0.98 -13.51 -7.43
N LEU A 44 0.14 -13.00 -6.93
CA LEU A 44 0.40 -12.83 -5.50
C LEU A 44 0.45 -11.34 -5.14
N ILE A 45 -0.38 -10.94 -4.18
CA ILE A 45 -0.43 -9.58 -3.65
C ILE A 45 0.09 -9.59 -2.22
N ALA A 46 1.16 -8.86 -1.95
CA ALA A 46 1.74 -8.77 -0.61
C ALA A 46 1.06 -7.72 0.26
N GLU A 47 0.78 -8.06 1.49
CA GLU A 47 0.68 -7.08 2.56
C GLU A 47 2.05 -6.96 3.23
N TRP A 48 2.92 -6.16 2.66
CA TRP A 48 4.29 -5.99 3.14
C TRP A 48 4.66 -4.53 3.40
N ASN A 49 4.11 -3.62 2.60
CA ASN A 49 4.51 -2.21 2.59
C ASN A 49 6.03 -2.02 2.33
N GLY A 50 6.59 -2.87 1.48
CA GLY A 50 8.00 -2.91 1.15
C GLY A 50 8.27 -3.35 -0.27
N PRO A 51 7.77 -2.62 -1.30
CA PRO A 51 7.81 -3.06 -2.71
C PRO A 51 9.23 -3.33 -3.22
N ARG A 52 10.25 -2.65 -2.68
CA ARG A 52 11.66 -2.95 -3.01
C ARG A 52 12.07 -4.38 -2.65
N MET A 53 11.39 -4.99 -1.68
CA MET A 53 11.68 -6.34 -1.22
C MET A 53 10.66 -7.35 -1.74
N SER A 54 9.37 -7.09 -1.58
CA SER A 54 8.30 -8.00 -1.98
C SER A 54 8.30 -8.30 -3.47
N LEU A 55 8.32 -7.27 -4.32
CA LEU A 55 8.27 -7.42 -5.78
C LEU A 55 9.48 -8.18 -6.35
N LYS A 56 10.66 -8.04 -5.72
CA LYS A 56 11.86 -8.80 -6.11
C LYS A 56 11.92 -10.21 -5.57
N ASN A 57 10.96 -10.60 -4.75
CA ASN A 57 10.96 -11.88 -4.07
C ASN A 57 9.67 -12.67 -4.25
N GLY A 58 9.02 -12.52 -5.41
CA GLY A 58 7.98 -13.43 -5.85
C GLY A 58 6.56 -12.88 -5.82
N PHE A 59 6.37 -11.60 -5.46
CA PHE A 59 5.06 -10.95 -5.52
C PHE A 59 4.91 -10.12 -6.79
N ASP A 60 3.72 -10.17 -7.37
CA ASP A 60 3.34 -9.35 -8.52
C ASP A 60 2.93 -7.94 -8.11
N MET A 61 2.41 -7.81 -6.88
CA MET A 61 1.91 -6.56 -6.31
C MET A 61 2.23 -6.45 -4.82
N ASP A 62 2.37 -5.21 -4.33
CA ASP A 62 2.46 -4.93 -2.90
C ASP A 62 1.60 -3.72 -2.52
N PHE A 63 0.92 -3.80 -1.39
CA PHE A 63 0.17 -2.67 -0.86
C PHE A 63 1.10 -1.56 -0.36
N TYR A 64 0.86 -0.36 -0.84
CA TYR A 64 1.40 0.83 -0.22
C TYR A 64 0.43 1.26 0.88
N LEU A 65 0.70 0.75 2.07
CA LEU A 65 -0.14 0.98 3.23
C LEU A 65 0.07 2.41 3.75
N ASN A 66 -1.02 3.04 4.12
CA ASN A 66 -1.01 4.38 4.67
C ASN A 66 -0.91 4.35 6.20
N TRP A 67 0.17 3.80 6.72
CA TRP A 67 0.37 3.67 8.15
C TRP A 67 1.73 4.20 8.62
N GLN A 68 1.88 4.40 9.93
CA GLN A 68 3.15 4.78 10.59
C GLN A 68 3.77 6.09 10.08
N GLY A 69 2.94 7.04 9.63
CA GLY A 69 3.42 8.34 9.18
C GLY A 69 4.25 8.31 7.88
N ASN A 70 4.10 7.29 7.06
CA ASN A 70 4.75 7.26 5.74
C ASN A 70 4.17 8.32 4.80
N GLY A 71 4.84 8.54 3.66
CA GLY A 71 4.42 9.54 2.68
C GLY A 71 2.99 9.36 2.20
N TYR A 72 2.52 8.13 2.07
CA TYR A 72 1.16 7.83 1.64
C TYR A 72 0.11 8.18 2.72
N SER A 73 0.42 7.96 4.00
CA SER A 73 -0.48 8.39 5.07
C SER A 73 -0.63 9.91 5.14
N TRP A 74 0.41 10.67 4.76
CA TRP A 74 0.35 12.13 4.66
C TRP A 74 -0.55 12.64 3.54
N LEU A 75 -0.70 11.88 2.46
CA LEU A 75 -1.69 12.21 1.44
C LEU A 75 -3.11 12.07 1.96
N MET A 76 -3.39 10.94 2.62
CA MET A 76 -4.75 10.52 2.93
C MET A 76 -5.21 10.98 4.31
N ARG A 77 -4.30 11.05 5.31
CA ARG A 77 -4.68 11.22 6.72
C ARG A 77 -3.78 12.14 7.54
N ASN A 78 -2.56 12.44 7.07
CA ASN A 78 -1.52 13.12 7.87
C ASN A 78 -1.29 12.42 9.21
N TYR A 79 -0.85 11.20 9.15
CA TYR A 79 -0.74 10.32 10.29
C TYR A 79 0.71 10.22 10.79
N ASP A 80 0.94 10.42 12.08
CA ASP A 80 2.27 10.40 12.71
C ASP A 80 2.42 9.37 13.84
N GLY A 81 1.45 8.49 14.03
CA GLY A 81 1.39 7.53 15.14
C GLY A 81 1.35 6.06 14.74
N ALA A 82 1.22 5.19 15.71
CA ALA A 82 1.40 3.77 15.56
C ALA A 82 0.18 2.98 15.00
N MET A 83 -1.00 3.48 15.09
CA MET A 83 -2.23 2.91 14.50
C MET A 83 -3.21 4.04 14.28
N ASP A 84 -3.94 3.98 13.19
CA ASP A 84 -4.82 5.07 12.72
C ASP A 84 -6.14 5.16 13.52
N SER A 85 -6.02 5.17 14.82
CA SER A 85 -7.15 5.33 15.73
C SER A 85 -7.25 6.71 16.36
N ASN A 86 -6.32 7.62 16.03
CA ASN A 86 -6.30 8.95 16.64
C ASN A 86 -7.17 9.94 15.85
N PRO A 87 -8.37 10.30 16.34
CA PRO A 87 -9.26 11.24 15.66
C PRO A 87 -8.67 12.66 15.52
N HIS A 88 -7.60 12.97 16.25
CA HIS A 88 -6.95 14.29 16.17
C HIS A 88 -6.14 14.49 14.89
N ASN A 89 -5.84 13.44 14.15
CA ASN A 89 -5.14 13.53 12.87
C ASN A 89 -6.10 13.65 11.66
N ILE A 90 -7.38 13.47 11.90
CA ILE A 90 -8.41 13.64 10.88
C ILE A 90 -8.42 15.12 10.43
N GLY A 91 -8.47 15.35 9.14
CA GLY A 91 -8.50 16.71 8.57
C GLY A 91 -7.14 17.36 8.34
N LYS A 92 -6.02 16.65 8.56
CA LYS A 92 -4.66 17.15 8.30
C LYS A 92 -4.00 16.53 7.07
N ALA A 93 -4.70 15.70 6.31
CA ALA A 93 -4.19 15.12 5.07
C ALA A 93 -3.87 16.18 4.02
N TYR A 94 -2.97 15.87 3.09
CA TYR A 94 -2.69 16.75 1.94
C TYR A 94 -3.96 17.14 1.19
N PHE A 95 -4.88 16.20 1.00
CA PHE A 95 -6.14 16.45 0.30
C PHE A 95 -7.14 17.31 1.09
N CYS A 96 -6.92 17.52 2.38
CA CYS A 96 -7.71 18.48 3.17
C CYS A 96 -7.36 19.91 2.79
N LYS A 97 -8.31 20.67 2.27
CA LYS A 97 -8.14 22.03 1.73
C LYS A 97 -7.37 23.00 2.64
N ASN A 98 -7.56 22.90 3.93
CA ASN A 98 -6.96 23.82 4.91
C ASN A 98 -5.91 23.15 5.82
N SER A 99 -5.38 22.00 5.41
CA SER A 99 -4.44 21.25 6.27
C SER A 99 -3.07 21.91 6.40
N GLY A 100 -2.64 22.66 5.38
CA GLY A 100 -1.27 23.15 5.26
C GLY A 100 -0.23 22.07 4.97
N THR A 101 -0.65 20.83 4.79
CA THR A 101 0.24 19.68 4.51
C THR A 101 0.67 19.69 3.04
N GLY A 102 1.98 19.66 2.79
CA GLY A 102 2.54 19.57 1.43
C GLY A 102 2.58 18.14 0.90
N ILE A 103 2.76 17.99 -0.41
CA ILE A 103 2.89 16.70 -1.09
C ILE A 103 4.32 16.12 -1.01
N ASP A 104 5.28 16.93 -0.62
CA ASP A 104 6.72 16.61 -0.72
C ASP A 104 7.08 15.33 0.00
N LYS A 105 6.54 15.11 1.20
CA LYS A 105 6.81 13.89 1.98
C LYS A 105 6.41 12.61 1.24
N PHE A 106 5.32 12.65 0.50
CA PHE A 106 4.93 11.53 -0.35
C PHE A 106 5.88 11.36 -1.53
N LEU A 107 6.19 12.44 -2.23
CA LEU A 107 7.04 12.38 -3.41
C LEU A 107 8.47 11.95 -3.09
N ASP A 108 9.03 12.43 -1.99
CA ASP A 108 10.39 12.10 -1.54
C ASP A 108 10.53 10.61 -1.20
N GLU A 109 9.47 9.99 -0.70
CA GLU A 109 9.44 8.55 -0.39
C GLU A 109 9.08 7.71 -1.62
N TYR A 110 8.02 8.10 -2.32
CA TYR A 110 7.46 7.34 -3.43
C TYR A 110 8.37 7.31 -4.66
N LEU A 111 8.85 8.46 -5.14
CA LEU A 111 9.56 8.54 -6.41
C LEU A 111 10.83 7.68 -6.47
N PRO A 112 11.73 7.70 -5.45
CA PRO A 112 12.91 6.83 -5.47
C PRO A 112 12.55 5.35 -5.38
N ALA A 113 11.49 5.02 -4.63
CA ALA A 113 11.04 3.64 -4.50
C ALA A 113 10.38 3.14 -5.78
N TYR A 114 9.53 3.93 -6.41
CA TYR A 114 8.91 3.62 -7.71
C TYR A 114 9.97 3.43 -8.81
N LYS A 115 10.94 4.34 -8.92
CA LYS A 115 12.05 4.21 -9.88
C LYS A 115 12.82 2.91 -9.73
N ALA A 116 12.93 2.40 -8.50
CA ALA A 116 13.67 1.17 -8.22
C ALA A 116 12.86 -0.12 -8.46
N THR A 117 11.53 -0.04 -8.60
CA THR A 117 10.65 -1.22 -8.57
C THR A 117 9.61 -1.29 -9.69
N HIS A 118 9.41 -0.24 -10.47
CA HIS A 118 8.34 -0.16 -11.48
C HIS A 118 8.42 -1.23 -12.61
N LYS A 119 9.55 -1.92 -12.71
CA LYS A 119 9.73 -3.03 -13.66
C LYS A 119 9.52 -4.41 -13.01
N ASP A 120 9.46 -4.47 -11.70
CA ASP A 120 9.39 -5.71 -10.95
C ASP A 120 7.94 -6.10 -10.60
N GLY A 121 7.00 -5.15 -10.63
CA GLY A 121 5.59 -5.36 -10.32
C GLY A 121 4.84 -4.07 -10.05
N LEU A 122 3.61 -4.18 -9.52
CA LEU A 122 2.72 -3.05 -9.31
C LEU A 122 2.63 -2.66 -7.82
N TRP A 123 2.52 -1.35 -7.59
CA TRP A 123 2.12 -0.81 -6.29
C TRP A 123 0.59 -0.76 -6.20
N CYS A 124 0.03 -1.23 -5.08
CA CYS A 124 -1.39 -1.15 -4.82
C CYS A 124 -1.69 0.05 -3.92
N PHE A 125 -2.34 1.05 -4.47
CA PHE A 125 -2.77 2.24 -3.73
C PHE A 125 -4.15 1.99 -3.12
N ILE A 126 -4.21 1.81 -1.81
CA ILE A 126 -5.46 1.55 -1.10
C ILE A 126 -6.13 2.85 -0.66
N THR A 127 -7.45 2.91 -0.71
CA THR A 127 -8.22 4.00 -0.08
C THR A 127 -8.17 3.88 1.44
N CYS A 128 -8.51 2.72 1.94
CA CYS A 128 -8.31 2.26 3.32
C CYS A 128 -8.36 0.73 3.36
N ASN A 129 -8.37 0.15 4.55
CA ASN A 129 -8.62 -1.27 4.82
C ASN A 129 -9.30 -1.43 6.19
N HIS A 130 -9.44 -2.69 6.66
CA HIS A 130 -10.02 -2.99 7.97
C HIS A 130 -9.19 -2.51 9.17
N ASP A 131 -7.93 -2.13 8.95
CA ASP A 131 -7.01 -1.63 9.99
C ASP A 131 -6.93 -0.10 10.02
N THR A 132 -7.57 0.60 9.08
CA THR A 132 -7.47 2.05 8.96
C THR A 132 -8.84 2.73 8.87
N ILE A 133 -8.90 3.97 9.37
CA ILE A 133 -10.13 4.78 9.28
C ILE A 133 -10.41 5.13 7.81
N ARG A 134 -11.67 5.12 7.43
CA ARG A 134 -12.11 5.53 6.09
C ARG A 134 -11.71 6.98 5.78
N PRO A 135 -11.28 7.29 4.55
CA PRO A 135 -10.96 8.66 4.16
C PRO A 135 -12.12 9.65 4.38
N SER A 136 -13.36 9.20 4.22
CA SER A 136 -14.58 10.02 4.45
C SER A 136 -14.74 10.52 5.89
N ALA A 137 -14.04 9.93 6.85
CA ALA A 137 -14.04 10.45 8.23
C ALA A 137 -13.32 11.79 8.37
N GLY A 138 -12.43 12.14 7.44
CA GLY A 138 -11.61 13.35 7.49
C GLY A 138 -11.65 14.23 6.25
N LEU A 139 -12.20 13.74 5.15
CA LEU A 139 -12.27 14.43 3.87
C LEU A 139 -13.72 14.66 3.47
N THR A 140 -14.01 15.86 2.96
CA THR A 140 -15.29 16.17 2.34
C THR A 140 -15.45 15.41 1.02
N THR A 141 -16.66 15.35 0.48
CA THR A 141 -16.93 14.68 -0.81
C THR A 141 -16.04 15.18 -1.95
N ASP A 142 -15.80 16.50 -2.03
CA ASP A 142 -14.95 17.06 -3.09
C ASP A 142 -13.47 16.74 -2.88
N GLU A 143 -13.01 16.73 -1.64
CA GLU A 143 -11.64 16.30 -1.29
C GLU A 143 -11.43 14.81 -1.56
N LEU A 144 -12.43 13.96 -1.28
CA LEU A 144 -12.43 12.54 -1.64
C LEU A 144 -12.33 12.32 -3.14
N ARG A 145 -13.11 13.08 -3.94
CA ARG A 145 -13.04 13.00 -5.41
C ARG A 145 -11.64 13.31 -5.92
N LEU A 146 -10.99 14.33 -5.36
CA LEU A 146 -9.61 14.67 -5.70
C LEU A 146 -8.62 13.57 -5.28
N ALA A 147 -8.76 13.03 -4.08
CA ALA A 147 -7.94 11.94 -3.57
C ALA A 147 -8.07 10.69 -4.46
N TYR A 148 -9.28 10.31 -4.81
CA TYR A 148 -9.52 9.14 -5.66
C TYR A 148 -9.04 9.37 -7.09
N ALA A 149 -9.29 10.54 -7.68
CA ALA A 149 -8.74 10.88 -8.99
C ALA A 149 -7.22 10.73 -9.02
N THR A 150 -6.53 11.14 -7.96
CA THR A 150 -5.08 10.99 -7.84
C THR A 150 -4.68 9.52 -7.76
N ILE A 151 -5.31 8.72 -6.89
CA ILE A 151 -5.01 7.28 -6.74
C ILE A 151 -5.22 6.53 -8.07
N PHE A 152 -6.30 6.85 -8.80
CA PHE A 152 -6.63 6.20 -10.07
C PHE A 152 -5.70 6.62 -11.23
N THR A 153 -4.91 7.67 -11.06
CA THR A 153 -3.96 8.17 -12.07
C THR A 153 -2.51 7.88 -11.74
N LEU A 154 -2.20 7.44 -10.52
CA LEU A 154 -0.86 6.99 -10.15
C LEU A 154 -0.50 5.69 -10.87
N PRO A 155 0.78 5.50 -11.27
CA PRO A 155 1.23 4.24 -11.85
C PRO A 155 1.17 3.09 -10.84
N GLY A 156 0.18 2.22 -10.99
CA GLY A 156 -0.06 1.09 -10.09
C GLY A 156 -1.50 0.59 -10.20
N ALA A 157 -1.93 -0.17 -9.20
CA ALA A 157 -3.28 -0.69 -9.11
C ALA A 157 -4.06 0.03 -7.99
N PRO A 158 -5.12 0.78 -8.27
CA PRO A 158 -5.97 1.36 -7.24
C PRO A 158 -6.82 0.27 -6.60
N PHE A 159 -6.89 0.29 -5.26
CA PHE A 159 -7.70 -0.62 -4.46
C PHE A 159 -8.71 0.19 -3.64
N VAL A 160 -9.97 0.11 -4.01
CA VAL A 160 -11.07 0.78 -3.30
C VAL A 160 -11.62 -0.19 -2.27
N TYR A 161 -11.57 0.20 -1.00
CA TYR A 161 -12.18 -0.60 0.05
C TYR A 161 -13.70 -0.48 -0.04
N TYR A 162 -14.41 -1.58 0.18
CA TYR A 162 -15.86 -1.62 0.02
C TYR A 162 -16.56 -0.49 0.80
N GLY A 163 -17.50 0.20 0.16
CA GLY A 163 -18.22 1.34 0.71
C GLY A 163 -17.51 2.70 0.60
N ASP A 164 -16.21 2.73 0.26
CA ASP A 164 -15.51 4.01 0.04
C ASP A 164 -15.98 4.72 -1.24
N GLU A 165 -16.56 3.98 -2.17
CA GLU A 165 -17.15 4.51 -3.42
C GLU A 165 -18.41 5.35 -3.19
N ILE A 166 -19.05 5.23 -2.03
CA ILE A 166 -20.25 5.99 -1.68
C ILE A 166 -20.02 7.03 -0.56
N GLY A 167 -18.82 7.10 0.00
CA GLY A 167 -18.42 8.10 1.01
C GLY A 167 -18.67 7.73 2.46
#